data_17aed31321b809e0f8cc38485cc42068
#
_entry.id   17aed31321b809e0f8cc38485cc42068
#
_cell.length_a   1.000
_cell.length_b   1.000
_cell.length_c   1.000
_cell.angle_alpha   90.00
_cell.angle_beta   90.00
_cell.angle_gamma   90.00
#
_symmetry.space_group_name_H-M   'P 1'
#
loop_
_entity.id
_entity.type
_entity.pdbx_description
1 polymer ?
#
loop_
_entity_poly.entity_id
_entity_poly.type
_entity_poly.pdbx_seq_one_letter_code
_entity_poly.pdbx_strand_id
1 'polypeptide(L)'
;DCLNIGITGTNGKTTTSQLVSGVLESGQRKTMLGGDIGVPLCSILDQTKALDFLTLEVSSFQLETTQFFRPSIGILLNLAPDHQDRYSSFDDYCRIKSRLFQNQQSHDWGIIQSEAMAKLRSLDVRIPGKMLTFSAENRRADVFLDRGLVISQIKGWSGPLLNMADCELSGPHNAENIMAALLVGRALRIPLDAMKRAIQAFKAPAHRGE
;
A
#
# COMPACT_ATOMS: atom_id res chain seq x y z
N ASP A 1 -5.57 -19.18 -9.74
CA ASP A 1 -5.91 -18.24 -8.66
C ASP A 1 -4.69 -17.37 -8.36
N CYS A 2 -4.72 -16.07 -8.72
CA CYS A 2 -3.66 -15.12 -8.37
C CYS A 2 -3.84 -14.60 -6.94
N LEU A 3 -2.76 -14.12 -6.32
CA LEU A 3 -2.80 -13.47 -5.03
C LEU A 3 -3.26 -12.00 -5.18
N ASN A 4 -4.00 -11.50 -4.20
CA ASN A 4 -4.50 -10.12 -4.24
C ASN A 4 -3.70 -9.21 -3.32
N ILE A 5 -3.35 -8.02 -3.84
CA ILE A 5 -2.81 -6.90 -3.07
C ILE A 5 -3.88 -5.81 -3.07
N GLY A 6 -4.43 -5.50 -1.91
CA GLY A 6 -5.46 -4.46 -1.76
C GLY A 6 -4.85 -3.18 -1.22
N ILE A 7 -5.12 -2.05 -1.86
CA ILE A 7 -4.57 -0.74 -1.47
C ILE A 7 -5.72 0.22 -1.20
N THR A 8 -5.75 0.77 0.01
CA THR A 8 -6.69 1.82 0.40
C THR A 8 -5.97 2.96 1.13
N GLY A 9 -6.65 4.06 1.28
CA GLY A 9 -6.17 5.27 1.94
C GLY A 9 -7.02 6.45 1.49
N THR A 10 -6.88 7.58 2.15
CA THR A 10 -7.50 8.82 1.66
C THR A 10 -6.79 9.25 0.38
N ASN A 11 -5.46 9.37 0.40
CA ASN A 11 -4.63 9.81 -0.72
C ASN A 11 -3.58 8.77 -1.09
N GLY A 12 -3.01 8.87 -2.29
CA GLY A 12 -1.84 8.11 -2.75
C GLY A 12 -2.13 6.73 -3.34
N LYS A 13 -3.37 6.27 -3.36
CA LYS A 13 -3.75 4.92 -3.82
C LYS A 13 -3.21 4.60 -5.22
N THR A 14 -3.48 5.44 -6.20
CA THR A 14 -3.07 5.21 -7.60
C THR A 14 -1.55 5.23 -7.78
N THR A 15 -0.87 6.20 -7.16
CA THR A 15 0.60 6.26 -7.21
C THR A 15 1.21 5.00 -6.59
N THR A 16 0.68 4.57 -5.43
CA THR A 16 1.17 3.37 -4.77
C THR A 16 0.87 2.10 -5.57
N SER A 17 -0.31 1.98 -6.18
CA SER A 17 -0.65 0.80 -6.98
C SER A 17 0.29 0.64 -8.20
N GLN A 18 0.64 1.75 -8.83
CA GLN A 18 1.60 1.78 -9.94
C GLN A 18 3.03 1.46 -9.47
N LEU A 19 3.48 2.03 -8.34
CA LEU A 19 4.78 1.70 -7.74
C LEU A 19 4.87 0.21 -7.36
N VAL A 20 3.82 -0.33 -6.75
CA VAL A 20 3.73 -1.76 -6.42
C VAL A 20 3.82 -2.63 -7.68
N SER A 21 3.10 -2.27 -8.76
CA SER A 21 3.20 -2.98 -10.03
C SER A 21 4.62 -2.99 -10.56
N GLY A 22 5.30 -1.83 -10.60
CA GLY A 22 6.70 -1.74 -11.04
C GLY A 22 7.65 -2.57 -10.18
N VAL A 23 7.45 -2.58 -8.87
CA VAL A 23 8.22 -3.43 -7.94
C VAL A 23 7.99 -4.92 -8.22
N LEU A 24 6.74 -5.35 -8.44
CA LEU A 24 6.41 -6.73 -8.76
C LEU A 24 7.04 -7.17 -10.07
N GLU A 25 6.93 -6.35 -11.12
CA GLU A 25 7.51 -6.61 -12.44
C GLU A 25 9.04 -6.70 -12.36
N SER A 26 9.70 -5.86 -11.55
CA SER A 26 11.15 -5.94 -11.33
C SER A 26 11.57 -7.25 -10.66
N GLY A 27 10.68 -7.86 -9.91
CA GLY A 27 10.82 -9.20 -9.33
C GLY A 27 10.34 -10.32 -10.25
N GLN A 28 10.11 -10.05 -11.54
CA GLN A 28 9.63 -11.00 -12.54
C GLN A 28 8.25 -11.61 -12.18
N ARG A 29 7.41 -10.85 -11.46
CA ARG A 29 6.04 -11.24 -11.12
C ARG A 29 5.07 -10.68 -12.15
N LYS A 30 4.21 -11.54 -12.68
CA LYS A 30 3.13 -11.12 -13.57
C LYS A 30 2.04 -10.47 -12.75
N THR A 31 1.79 -9.20 -12.99
CA THR A 31 0.80 -8.41 -12.25
C THR A 31 -0.11 -7.63 -13.19
N MET A 32 -1.28 -7.27 -12.69
CA MET A 32 -2.23 -6.37 -13.34
C MET A 32 -2.82 -5.43 -12.29
N LEU A 33 -3.12 -4.20 -12.71
CA LEU A 33 -3.81 -3.19 -11.90
C LEU A 33 -5.30 -3.20 -12.20
N GLY A 34 -6.11 -3.02 -11.17
CA GLY A 34 -7.57 -2.88 -11.30
C GLY A 34 -8.21 -2.27 -10.07
N GLY A 35 -9.53 -2.15 -10.06
CA GLY A 35 -10.32 -1.69 -8.93
C GLY A 35 -10.98 -0.34 -9.16
N ASP A 36 -10.82 0.60 -8.21
CA ASP A 36 -11.48 1.91 -8.20
C ASP A 36 -11.07 2.82 -9.37
N ILE A 37 -9.84 2.64 -9.85
CA ILE A 37 -9.31 3.35 -11.02
C ILE A 37 -8.78 2.35 -12.05
N GLY A 38 -8.94 2.68 -13.32
CA GLY A 38 -8.47 1.86 -14.44
C GLY A 38 -9.53 0.88 -14.91
N VAL A 39 -9.17 -0.40 -14.98
CA VAL A 39 -10.02 -1.44 -15.54
C VAL A 39 -10.89 -2.06 -14.44
N PRO A 40 -12.23 -2.10 -14.60
CA PRO A 40 -13.10 -2.77 -13.64
C PRO A 40 -12.70 -4.24 -13.44
N LEU A 41 -12.69 -4.71 -12.19
CA LEU A 41 -12.28 -6.08 -11.86
C LEU A 41 -13.02 -7.13 -12.69
N CYS A 42 -14.32 -6.95 -12.92
CA CYS A 42 -15.15 -7.88 -13.68
C CYS A 42 -14.68 -8.09 -15.13
N SER A 43 -14.06 -7.08 -15.74
CA SER A 43 -13.60 -7.17 -17.13
C SER A 43 -12.25 -7.87 -17.31
N ILE A 44 -11.53 -8.12 -16.22
CA ILE A 44 -10.19 -8.76 -16.25
C ILE A 44 -10.16 -10.14 -15.63
N LEU A 45 -11.30 -10.66 -15.16
CA LEU A 45 -11.36 -11.95 -14.46
C LEU A 45 -10.73 -13.11 -15.25
N ASP A 46 -10.98 -13.19 -16.55
CA ASP A 46 -10.42 -14.25 -17.39
C ASP A 46 -8.89 -14.16 -17.52
N GLN A 47 -8.33 -12.96 -17.39
CA GLN A 47 -6.90 -12.71 -17.50
C GLN A 47 -6.16 -13.05 -16.19
N THR A 48 -6.87 -13.10 -15.06
CA THR A 48 -6.25 -13.34 -13.74
C THR A 48 -5.62 -14.71 -13.59
N LYS A 49 -6.02 -15.69 -14.41
CA LYS A 49 -5.46 -17.05 -14.41
C LYS A 49 -3.97 -17.11 -14.76
N ALA A 50 -3.49 -16.12 -15.52
CA ALA A 50 -2.09 -16.02 -15.95
C ALA A 50 -1.24 -15.13 -15.07
N LEU A 51 -1.81 -14.54 -14.00
CA LEU A 51 -1.15 -13.61 -13.11
C LEU A 51 -0.63 -14.29 -11.84
N ASP A 52 0.50 -13.77 -11.31
CA ASP A 52 0.94 -14.07 -9.94
C ASP A 52 0.17 -13.20 -8.94
N PHE A 53 -0.01 -11.92 -9.29
CA PHE A 53 -0.65 -10.92 -8.42
C PHE A 53 -1.66 -10.06 -9.18
N LEU A 54 -2.73 -9.71 -8.46
CA LEU A 54 -3.68 -8.69 -8.86
C LEU A 54 -3.61 -7.55 -7.83
N THR A 55 -3.16 -6.38 -8.27
CA THR A 55 -3.08 -5.18 -7.43
C THR A 55 -4.36 -4.37 -7.60
N LEU A 56 -5.10 -4.20 -6.50
CA LEU A 56 -6.42 -3.59 -6.49
C LEU A 56 -6.41 -2.29 -5.68
N GLU A 57 -6.78 -1.21 -6.32
CA GLU A 57 -7.15 0.02 -5.66
C GLU A 57 -8.58 -0.11 -5.13
N VAL A 58 -8.78 0.11 -3.82
CA VAL A 58 -10.07 -0.11 -3.17
C VAL A 58 -10.49 1.14 -2.40
N SER A 59 -11.63 1.73 -2.81
CA SER A 59 -12.23 2.87 -2.12
C SER A 59 -12.97 2.46 -0.85
N SER A 60 -13.28 3.46 0.01
CA SER A 60 -14.14 3.22 1.17
C SER A 60 -15.54 2.75 0.75
N PHE A 61 -16.07 3.28 -0.36
CA PHE A 61 -17.39 2.89 -0.89
C PHE A 61 -17.45 1.40 -1.26
N GLN A 62 -16.40 0.88 -1.86
CA GLN A 62 -16.30 -0.54 -2.17
C GLN A 62 -16.17 -1.38 -0.90
N LEU A 63 -15.38 -0.93 0.09
CA LEU A 63 -15.19 -1.63 1.35
C LEU A 63 -16.47 -1.70 2.19
N GLU A 64 -17.40 -0.75 2.07
CA GLU A 64 -18.68 -0.80 2.77
C GLU A 64 -19.48 -2.07 2.47
N THR A 65 -19.46 -2.53 1.24
CA THR A 65 -20.26 -3.65 0.77
C THR A 65 -19.48 -4.97 0.68
N THR A 66 -18.16 -4.92 0.87
CA THR A 66 -17.30 -6.10 0.80
C THR A 66 -17.50 -7.01 2.01
N GLN A 67 -17.76 -8.31 1.78
CA GLN A 67 -17.93 -9.29 2.85
C GLN A 67 -16.80 -10.31 2.90
N PHE A 68 -16.35 -10.82 1.75
CA PHE A 68 -15.42 -11.95 1.66
C PHE A 68 -14.06 -11.57 1.09
N PHE A 69 -13.87 -10.31 0.72
CA PHE A 69 -12.60 -9.86 0.17
C PHE A 69 -11.47 -10.05 1.19
N ARG A 70 -10.43 -10.75 0.74
CA ARG A 70 -9.23 -11.05 1.53
C ARG A 70 -7.99 -10.80 0.69
N PRO A 71 -7.34 -9.66 0.83
CA PRO A 71 -6.05 -9.46 0.22
C PRO A 71 -4.95 -10.19 1.00
N SER A 72 -4.06 -10.89 0.28
CA SER A 72 -2.85 -11.50 0.86
C SER A 72 -1.89 -10.43 1.40
N ILE A 73 -1.91 -9.24 0.78
CA ILE A 73 -1.25 -8.04 1.28
C ILE A 73 -2.26 -6.89 1.25
N GLY A 74 -2.61 -6.37 2.40
CA GLY A 74 -3.44 -5.17 2.55
C GLY A 74 -2.56 -3.96 2.87
N ILE A 75 -2.80 -2.84 2.17
CA ILE A 75 -2.06 -1.59 2.36
C ILE A 75 -3.02 -0.49 2.77
N LEU A 76 -2.77 0.15 3.90
CA LEU A 76 -3.45 1.36 4.34
C LEU A 76 -2.45 2.52 4.38
N LEU A 77 -2.59 3.44 3.43
CA LEU A 77 -1.63 4.52 3.21
C LEU A 77 -1.74 5.66 4.22
N ASN A 78 -2.96 6.12 4.44
CA ASN A 78 -3.24 7.23 5.35
C ASN A 78 -4.74 7.29 5.66
N LEU A 79 -5.06 8.01 6.74
CA LEU A 79 -6.41 8.33 7.15
C LEU A 79 -6.51 9.84 7.41
N ALA A 80 -7.27 10.54 6.59
CA ALA A 80 -7.62 11.95 6.76
C ALA A 80 -9.12 12.14 6.58
N PRO A 81 -9.75 13.14 7.20
CA PRO A 81 -11.16 13.43 6.99
C PRO A 81 -11.49 13.61 5.51
N ASP A 82 -12.44 12.80 5.03
CA ASP A 82 -12.91 12.82 3.65
C ASP A 82 -14.34 12.26 3.61
N HIS A 83 -15.10 12.56 2.56
CA HIS A 83 -16.48 12.06 2.37
C HIS A 83 -17.39 12.27 3.58
N GLN A 84 -17.29 13.45 4.25
CA GLN A 84 -18.09 13.78 5.46
C GLN A 84 -19.60 13.90 5.18
N ASP A 85 -19.99 14.02 3.94
CA ASP A 85 -21.36 13.96 3.47
C ASP A 85 -21.96 12.55 3.53
N ARG A 86 -21.12 11.52 3.57
CA ARG A 86 -21.53 10.11 3.57
C ARG A 86 -21.35 9.42 4.92
N TYR A 87 -20.26 9.70 5.63
CA TYR A 87 -19.93 9.04 6.89
C TYR A 87 -20.36 9.89 8.08
N SER A 88 -20.99 9.25 9.09
CA SER A 88 -21.47 9.92 10.29
C SER A 88 -20.32 10.54 11.12
N SER A 89 -19.13 9.99 11.00
CA SER A 89 -17.93 10.47 11.69
C SER A 89 -16.65 10.03 10.97
N PHE A 90 -15.53 10.69 11.30
CA PHE A 90 -14.21 10.25 10.85
C PHE A 90 -13.86 8.84 11.36
N ASP A 91 -14.37 8.47 12.55
CA ASP A 91 -14.17 7.14 13.12
C ASP A 91 -14.88 6.06 12.29
N ASP A 92 -16.09 6.33 11.80
CA ASP A 92 -16.81 5.42 10.91
C ASP A 92 -16.06 5.21 9.59
N TYR A 93 -15.56 6.31 9.01
CA TYR A 93 -14.72 6.23 7.81
C TYR A 93 -13.46 5.39 8.02
N CYS A 94 -12.78 5.55 9.17
CA CYS A 94 -11.62 4.75 9.54
C CYS A 94 -11.98 3.26 9.70
N ARG A 95 -13.11 2.95 10.35
CA ARG A 95 -13.60 1.57 10.50
C ARG A 95 -13.93 0.94 9.16
N ILE A 96 -14.56 1.69 8.25
CA ILE A 96 -14.83 1.19 6.89
C ILE A 96 -13.53 0.86 6.15
N LYS A 97 -12.54 1.77 6.16
CA LYS A 97 -11.25 1.47 5.50
C LYS A 97 -10.52 0.27 6.11
N SER A 98 -10.66 0.07 7.42
CA SER A 98 -10.04 -1.07 8.10
C SER A 98 -10.63 -2.44 7.69
N ARG A 99 -11.82 -2.47 7.08
CA ARG A 99 -12.42 -3.70 6.54
C ARG A 99 -11.55 -4.37 5.47
N LEU A 100 -10.60 -3.64 4.89
CA LEU A 100 -9.58 -4.24 4.02
C LEU A 100 -8.88 -5.44 4.69
N PHE A 101 -8.74 -5.42 6.01
CA PHE A 101 -8.01 -6.43 6.78
C PHE A 101 -8.92 -7.47 7.45
N GLN A 102 -10.25 -7.27 7.44
CA GLN A 102 -11.18 -8.05 8.28
C GLN A 102 -11.11 -9.57 8.07
N ASN A 103 -10.83 -10.01 6.85
CA ASN A 103 -10.76 -11.43 6.50
C ASN A 103 -9.32 -11.97 6.40
N GLN A 104 -8.31 -11.14 6.69
CA GLN A 104 -6.93 -11.59 6.69
C GLN A 104 -6.68 -12.67 7.74
N GLN A 105 -5.72 -13.53 7.45
CA GLN A 105 -5.26 -14.60 8.33
C GLN A 105 -3.83 -14.30 8.81
N SER A 106 -3.34 -15.06 9.78
CA SER A 106 -2.04 -14.84 10.40
C SER A 106 -0.83 -14.91 9.45
N HIS A 107 -1.01 -15.47 8.27
CA HIS A 107 0.04 -15.53 7.23
C HIS A 107 -0.02 -14.40 6.21
N ASP A 108 -1.13 -13.64 6.14
CA ASP A 108 -1.28 -12.45 5.31
C ASP A 108 -0.49 -11.26 5.87
N TRP A 109 -0.33 -10.21 5.09
CA TRP A 109 0.42 -9.02 5.48
C TRP A 109 -0.47 -7.77 5.53
N GLY A 110 -0.39 -7.03 6.63
CA GLY A 110 -0.87 -5.65 6.75
C GLY A 110 0.30 -4.67 6.68
N ILE A 111 0.32 -3.82 5.68
CA ILE A 111 1.31 -2.74 5.51
C ILE A 111 0.58 -1.42 5.78
N ILE A 112 0.90 -0.76 6.88
CA ILE A 112 0.06 0.32 7.40
C ILE A 112 0.92 1.50 7.79
N GLN A 113 0.52 2.68 7.37
CA GLN A 113 1.12 3.93 7.85
C GLN A 113 0.98 4.03 9.38
N SER A 114 2.04 4.47 10.05
CA SER A 114 2.16 4.43 11.52
C SER A 114 1.05 5.20 12.24
N GLU A 115 0.69 6.38 11.72
CA GLU A 115 -0.34 7.26 12.27
C GLU A 115 -1.74 6.66 12.04
N ALA A 116 -1.97 6.07 10.86
CA ALA A 116 -3.20 5.33 10.57
C ALA A 116 -3.34 4.11 11.49
N MET A 117 -2.24 3.38 11.76
CA MET A 117 -2.24 2.28 12.73
C MET A 117 -2.60 2.75 14.14
N ALA A 118 -2.03 3.88 14.58
CA ALA A 118 -2.35 4.46 15.90
C ALA A 118 -3.84 4.82 15.99
N LYS A 119 -4.42 5.39 14.92
CA LYS A 119 -5.85 5.67 14.84
C LYS A 119 -6.69 4.39 14.91
N LEU A 120 -6.36 3.35 14.15
CA LEU A 120 -7.09 2.09 14.19
C LEU A 120 -7.03 1.43 15.59
N ARG A 121 -5.88 1.49 16.26
CA ARG A 121 -5.75 0.99 17.64
C ARG A 121 -6.63 1.75 18.63
N SER A 122 -6.77 3.08 18.49
CA SER A 122 -7.69 3.87 19.33
C SER A 122 -9.17 3.54 19.12
N LEU A 123 -9.49 2.86 18.03
CA LEU A 123 -10.82 2.38 17.69
C LEU A 123 -11.04 0.88 17.99
N ASP A 124 -10.07 0.25 18.70
CA ASP A 124 -10.08 -1.19 19.00
C ASP A 124 -10.11 -2.10 17.75
N VAL A 125 -9.64 -1.59 16.61
CA VAL A 125 -9.58 -2.37 15.38
C VAL A 125 -8.37 -3.32 15.43
N ARG A 126 -8.65 -4.61 15.26
CA ARG A 126 -7.63 -5.65 15.22
C ARG A 126 -7.25 -6.02 13.79
N ILE A 127 -5.97 -6.09 13.51
CA ILE A 127 -5.43 -6.57 12.23
C ILE A 127 -4.92 -8.00 12.42
N PRO A 128 -5.50 -9.01 11.75
CA PRO A 128 -5.13 -10.42 11.99
C PRO A 128 -3.79 -10.83 11.40
N GLY A 129 -3.36 -10.16 10.32
CA GLY A 129 -2.13 -10.49 9.58
C GLY A 129 -0.83 -10.05 10.28
N LYS A 130 0.29 -10.41 9.68
CA LYS A 130 1.62 -9.87 10.05
C LYS A 130 1.66 -8.40 9.68
N MET A 131 2.15 -7.55 10.57
CA MET A 131 2.17 -6.11 10.36
C MET A 131 3.56 -5.59 10.04
N LEU A 132 3.61 -4.66 9.09
CA LEU A 132 4.74 -3.79 8.82
C LEU A 132 4.23 -2.35 8.78
N THR A 133 4.99 -1.44 9.39
CA THR A 133 4.62 -0.04 9.49
C THR A 133 5.60 0.85 8.73
N PHE A 134 5.10 1.96 8.23
CA PHE A 134 5.93 2.99 7.60
C PHE A 134 5.45 4.39 8.02
N SER A 135 6.34 5.36 7.97
CA SER A 135 6.00 6.77 8.19
C SER A 135 7.10 7.70 7.67
N ALA A 136 6.69 8.84 7.14
CA ALA A 136 7.59 9.94 6.84
C ALA A 136 7.98 10.74 8.09
N GLU A 137 7.21 10.66 9.17
CA GLU A 137 7.37 11.48 10.37
C GLU A 137 7.82 10.68 11.61
N ASN A 138 7.35 9.43 11.74
CA ASN A 138 7.59 8.61 12.93
C ASN A 138 8.76 7.64 12.73
N ARG A 139 9.91 7.95 13.32
CA ARG A 139 11.12 7.10 13.26
C ARG A 139 11.00 5.77 14.01
N ARG A 140 9.86 5.49 14.68
CA ARG A 140 9.59 4.19 15.31
C ARG A 140 8.91 3.20 14.37
N ALA A 141 8.51 3.64 13.16
CA ALA A 141 7.97 2.75 12.14
C ALA A 141 9.06 1.79 11.62
N ASP A 142 8.68 0.62 11.12
CA ASP A 142 9.61 -0.38 10.57
C ASP A 142 10.43 0.18 9.40
N VAL A 143 9.82 1.07 8.60
CA VAL A 143 10.48 1.86 7.56
C VAL A 143 10.09 3.32 7.73
N PHE A 144 11.06 4.21 7.73
CA PHE A 144 10.83 5.64 7.96
C PHE A 144 11.72 6.52 7.09
N LEU A 145 11.32 7.80 6.99
CA LEU A 145 12.08 8.82 6.30
C LEU A 145 12.98 9.57 7.30
N ASP A 146 14.27 9.71 6.99
CA ASP A 146 15.20 10.56 7.71
C ASP A 146 16.09 11.34 6.75
N ARG A 147 16.00 12.67 6.75
CA ARG A 147 16.82 13.58 5.93
C ARG A 147 16.88 13.17 4.45
N GLY A 148 15.75 12.79 3.89
CA GLY A 148 15.65 12.33 2.50
C GLY A 148 16.05 10.88 2.25
N LEU A 149 16.47 10.14 3.27
CA LEU A 149 16.76 8.72 3.18
C LEU A 149 15.59 7.89 3.70
N VAL A 150 15.15 6.93 2.92
CA VAL A 150 14.25 5.87 3.37
C VAL A 150 15.08 4.82 4.09
N ILE A 151 14.83 4.64 5.38
CA ILE A 151 15.61 3.77 6.27
C ILE A 151 14.72 2.67 6.82
N SER A 152 15.22 1.44 6.84
CA SER A 152 14.59 0.30 7.48
C SER A 152 15.27 -0.07 8.80
N GLN A 153 14.48 -0.44 9.79
CA GLN A 153 14.96 -1.07 11.03
C GLN A 153 14.47 -2.52 11.17
N ILE A 154 13.94 -3.10 10.10
CA ILE A 154 13.52 -4.50 10.08
C ILE A 154 14.75 -5.41 10.19
N LYS A 155 14.71 -6.36 11.14
CA LYS A 155 15.79 -7.33 11.33
C LYS A 155 16.09 -8.09 10.02
N GLY A 156 17.37 -8.10 9.63
CA GLY A 156 17.84 -8.72 8.38
C GLY A 156 17.53 -7.91 7.11
N TRP A 157 17.05 -6.66 7.27
CA TRP A 157 16.82 -5.72 6.19
C TRP A 157 16.98 -4.27 6.68
N SER A 158 17.84 -4.06 7.67
CA SER A 158 18.08 -2.77 8.30
C SER A 158 19.09 -1.92 7.54
N GLY A 159 18.93 -0.60 7.64
CA GLY A 159 19.81 0.39 7.03
C GLY A 159 19.11 1.22 5.94
N PRO A 160 19.88 2.07 5.23
CA PRO A 160 19.33 2.92 4.17
C PRO A 160 18.91 2.06 2.97
N LEU A 161 17.66 2.24 2.54
CA LEU A 161 17.08 1.52 1.41
C LEU A 161 17.17 2.34 0.12
N LEU A 162 16.83 3.64 0.19
CA LEU A 162 16.70 4.52 -0.96
C LEU A 162 16.95 5.97 -0.55
N ASN A 163 17.57 6.75 -1.46
CA ASN A 163 17.61 8.20 -1.33
C ASN A 163 16.50 8.80 -2.18
N MET A 164 15.65 9.63 -1.59
CA MET A 164 14.56 10.32 -2.30
C MET A 164 15.07 11.28 -3.38
N ALA A 165 16.29 11.78 -3.26
CA ALA A 165 16.91 12.63 -4.30
C ALA A 165 17.16 11.88 -5.62
N ASP A 166 17.20 10.55 -5.60
CA ASP A 166 17.39 9.71 -6.79
C ASP A 166 16.05 9.37 -7.48
N CYS A 167 14.92 9.89 -6.97
CA CYS A 167 13.57 9.60 -7.46
C CYS A 167 12.93 10.86 -8.06
N GLU A 168 12.08 10.68 -9.08
CA GLU A 168 11.25 11.76 -9.61
C GLU A 168 10.18 12.20 -8.60
N LEU A 169 9.64 11.25 -7.85
CA LEU A 169 8.67 11.53 -6.79
C LEU A 169 9.35 12.19 -5.60
N SER A 170 8.83 13.33 -5.15
CA SER A 170 9.37 14.10 -4.02
C SER A 170 8.33 14.34 -2.94
N GLY A 171 8.79 14.77 -1.77
CA GLY A 171 7.97 15.09 -0.62
C GLY A 171 7.59 13.89 0.26
N PRO A 172 7.13 14.16 1.51
CA PRO A 172 6.88 13.12 2.51
C PRO A 172 5.77 12.15 2.09
N HIS A 173 4.70 12.62 1.46
CA HIS A 173 3.61 11.75 0.99
C HIS A 173 4.09 10.75 -0.06
N ASN A 174 4.93 11.18 -0.99
CA ASN A 174 5.49 10.28 -2.00
C ASN A 174 6.53 9.34 -1.40
N ALA A 175 7.28 9.76 -0.39
CA ALA A 175 8.14 8.86 0.37
C ALA A 175 7.33 7.74 1.04
N GLU A 176 6.15 8.03 1.58
CA GLU A 176 5.24 7.03 2.14
C GLU A 176 4.71 6.05 1.09
N ASN A 177 4.33 6.54 -0.10
CA ASN A 177 3.94 5.69 -1.22
C ASN A 177 5.08 4.73 -1.63
N ILE A 178 6.30 5.23 -1.70
CA ILE A 178 7.52 4.45 -2.00
C ILE A 178 7.80 3.43 -0.88
N MET A 179 7.72 3.83 0.39
CA MET A 179 7.92 2.91 1.51
C MET A 179 6.92 1.76 1.51
N ALA A 180 5.65 2.04 1.21
CA ALA A 180 4.62 1.00 1.07
C ALA A 180 4.98 -0.01 -0.04
N ALA A 181 5.42 0.47 -1.21
CA ALA A 181 5.84 -0.40 -2.32
C ALA A 181 7.11 -1.22 -1.97
N LEU A 182 8.10 -0.63 -1.29
CA LEU A 182 9.28 -1.34 -0.80
C LEU A 182 8.91 -2.45 0.19
N LEU A 183 7.95 -2.21 1.08
CA LEU A 183 7.48 -3.19 2.04
C LEU A 183 6.73 -4.36 1.37
N VAL A 184 5.99 -4.11 0.28
CA VAL A 184 5.43 -5.19 -0.57
C VAL A 184 6.55 -6.05 -1.13
N GLY A 185 7.55 -5.43 -1.75
CA GLY A 185 8.69 -6.15 -2.31
C GLY A 185 9.45 -6.94 -1.24
N ARG A 186 9.61 -6.38 -0.03
CA ARG A 186 10.21 -7.08 1.12
C ARG A 186 9.38 -8.30 1.54
N ALA A 187 8.07 -8.17 1.65
CA ALA A 187 7.17 -9.28 2.00
C ALA A 187 7.25 -10.43 0.98
N LEU A 188 7.45 -10.10 -0.28
CA LEU A 188 7.56 -11.04 -1.40
C LEU A 188 9.00 -11.46 -1.72
N ARG A 189 9.98 -11.01 -0.93
CA ARG A 189 11.42 -11.32 -1.07
C ARG A 189 12.01 -10.89 -2.42
N ILE A 190 11.54 -9.79 -2.98
CA ILE A 190 12.12 -9.18 -4.18
C ILE A 190 13.46 -8.54 -3.78
N PRO A 191 14.53 -8.71 -4.57
CA PRO A 191 15.84 -8.11 -4.28
C PRO A 191 15.75 -6.58 -4.22
N LEU A 192 16.38 -5.96 -3.21
CA LEU A 192 16.34 -4.51 -2.98
C LEU A 192 16.80 -3.72 -4.21
N ASP A 193 17.87 -4.15 -4.87
CA ASP A 193 18.39 -3.43 -6.05
C ASP A 193 17.40 -3.45 -7.24
N ALA A 194 16.61 -4.51 -7.38
CA ALA A 194 15.54 -4.55 -8.38
C ALA A 194 14.44 -3.55 -8.05
N MET A 195 14.00 -3.52 -6.78
CA MET A 195 13.01 -2.55 -6.30
C MET A 195 13.49 -1.10 -6.48
N LYS A 196 14.75 -0.81 -6.12
CA LYS A 196 15.35 0.54 -6.28
C LYS A 196 15.30 0.99 -7.73
N ARG A 197 15.77 0.16 -8.68
CA ARG A 197 15.73 0.49 -10.10
C ARG A 197 14.32 0.78 -10.59
N ALA A 198 13.33 -0.01 -10.19
CA ALA A 198 11.94 0.20 -10.57
C ALA A 198 11.39 1.53 -10.05
N ILE A 199 11.67 1.86 -8.77
CA ILE A 199 11.20 3.10 -8.14
C ILE A 199 11.90 4.33 -8.74
N GLN A 200 13.20 4.27 -9.00
CA GLN A 200 13.96 5.36 -9.60
C GLN A 200 13.58 5.62 -11.08
N ALA A 201 13.16 4.57 -11.79
CA ALA A 201 12.66 4.67 -13.16
C ALA A 201 11.19 5.11 -13.25
N PHE A 202 10.48 5.14 -12.12
CA PHE A 202 9.05 5.48 -12.09
C PHE A 202 8.84 6.96 -12.44
N LYS A 203 7.92 7.21 -13.37
CA LYS A 203 7.47 8.55 -13.74
C LYS A 203 6.04 8.76 -13.30
N ALA A 204 5.82 9.86 -12.59
CA ALA A 204 4.46 10.24 -12.20
C ALA A 204 3.59 10.47 -13.45
N PRO A 205 2.36 9.94 -13.49
CA PRO A 205 1.43 10.28 -14.56
C PRO A 205 1.23 11.78 -14.65
N ALA A 206 1.24 12.32 -15.87
CA ALA A 206 0.90 13.72 -16.11
C ALA A 206 -0.45 14.05 -15.45
N HIS A 207 -0.54 15.14 -14.69
CA HIS A 207 -1.73 15.64 -13.97
C HIS A 207 -2.01 15.13 -12.54
N ARG A 208 -1.03 14.56 -11.81
CA ARG A 208 -1.19 14.20 -10.38
C ARG A 208 -0.10 14.76 -9.47
N GLY A 209 0.46 15.89 -9.81
CA GLY A 209 1.50 16.58 -9.04
C GLY A 209 1.09 17.97 -8.55
N GLU A 210 -0.21 18.30 -8.55
CA GLU A 210 -0.72 19.55 -7.98
C GLU A 210 -1.55 19.31 -6.73
#